data_3ef8285c7de182893a301c0f928dba7d
#
_entry.id   3ef8285c7de182893a301c0f928dba7d
#
_cell.length_a   1.000
_cell.length_b   1.000
_cell.length_c   1.000
_cell.angle_alpha   90.00
_cell.angle_beta   90.00
_cell.angle_gamma   90.00
#
_symmetry.space_group_name_H-M   'P 1'
#
loop_
_entity.id
_entity.type
_entity.pdbx_description
1 polymer ?
#
loop_
_entity_poly.entity_id
_entity_poly.type
_entity_poly.pdbx_seq_one_letter_code
_entity_poly.pdbx_strand_id
1 'polypeptide(L)'
;MPMKQNSSRQKPILLGAHVSIAGGSHNAPVRAKAISATAMQMFTKMANRWAERACEDDECKAFHIALAETEVKQTSAHDSYLINLASPDPTLRARSIESFARELERCAALKLDYLVSHPGNYMDDRESGIARNADAIVEVLERVPGKTKILFETTAGSGTALASTFEEMARLLDRIPKPFRSRVGVCLDTAHVFAAGYDLISDYEGVFARFDDTVGFKRLRMMHLNDSKAPLGSRRDRHELIGEGAIGETAFRRIMNDPRFSRVAKVIETPKLNDAETTDRRMLDRLRSYIE
;
A
#
# COMPACT_ATOMS: atom_id res chain seq x y z
N MET A 1 -5.03 39.64 -31.51
CA MET A 1 -5.74 38.77 -30.56
C MET A 1 -4.70 37.96 -29.81
N PRO A 2 -4.59 38.06 -28.48
CA PRO A 2 -3.61 37.25 -27.74
C PRO A 2 -4.10 35.81 -27.67
N MET A 3 -3.25 34.88 -28.06
CA MET A 3 -3.47 33.43 -27.89
C MET A 3 -3.62 33.12 -26.41
N LYS A 4 -4.77 32.54 -26.02
CA LYS A 4 -4.96 31.98 -24.71
C LYS A 4 -4.04 30.75 -24.58
N GLN A 5 -2.98 30.88 -23.79
CA GLN A 5 -2.22 29.75 -23.31
C GLN A 5 -3.14 28.88 -22.47
N ASN A 6 -3.54 27.76 -23.05
CA ASN A 6 -4.29 26.72 -22.37
C ASN A 6 -3.28 25.96 -21.47
N SER A 7 -2.99 26.48 -20.29
CA SER A 7 -2.26 25.74 -19.28
C SER A 7 -3.17 24.62 -18.77
N SER A 8 -3.09 23.45 -19.40
CA SER A 8 -3.59 22.22 -18.81
C SER A 8 -2.85 22.03 -17.50
N ARG A 9 -3.46 22.43 -16.37
CA ARG A 9 -2.93 22.11 -15.03
C ARG A 9 -2.81 20.58 -14.96
N GLN A 10 -1.60 20.07 -15.12
CA GLN A 10 -1.32 18.67 -14.82
C GLN A 10 -1.82 18.39 -13.40
N LYS A 11 -2.64 17.36 -13.25
CA LYS A 11 -3.12 16.96 -11.92
C LYS A 11 -1.90 16.61 -11.06
N PRO A 12 -1.86 17.05 -9.80
CA PRO A 12 -0.74 16.77 -8.93
C PRO A 12 -0.54 15.26 -8.82
N ILE A 13 0.70 14.82 -8.95
CA ILE A 13 1.08 13.41 -8.75
C ILE A 13 0.83 13.05 -7.30
N LEU A 14 0.17 11.93 -7.07
CA LEU A 14 -0.06 11.38 -5.74
C LEU A 14 1.20 10.63 -5.29
N LEU A 15 2.08 11.30 -4.57
CA LEU A 15 3.37 10.79 -4.14
C LEU A 15 3.62 11.10 -2.67
N GLY A 16 4.11 10.12 -1.90
CA GLY A 16 4.38 10.29 -0.49
C GLY A 16 5.14 9.14 0.14
N ALA A 17 5.07 9.05 1.47
CA ALA A 17 5.80 8.06 2.25
C ALA A 17 4.94 7.44 3.34
N HIS A 18 5.37 6.28 3.84
CA HIS A 18 4.89 5.73 5.09
C HIS A 18 5.53 6.54 6.23
N VAL A 19 4.70 7.28 6.95
CA VAL A 19 5.12 8.21 8.01
C VAL A 19 4.72 7.74 9.40
N SER A 20 5.49 8.11 10.39
CA SER A 20 5.27 7.72 11.79
C SER A 20 4.09 8.45 12.42
N ILE A 21 3.36 7.74 13.29
CA ILE A 21 2.32 8.31 14.17
C ILE A 21 2.82 8.59 15.59
N ALA A 22 4.12 8.55 15.83
CA ALA A 22 4.67 8.80 17.17
C ALA A 22 4.20 10.15 17.72
N GLY A 23 3.63 10.14 18.93
CA GLY A 23 3.03 11.31 19.57
C GLY A 23 1.55 11.56 19.21
N GLY A 24 0.94 10.68 18.39
CA GLY A 24 -0.48 10.74 18.01
C GLY A 24 -0.69 10.70 16.50
N SER A 25 -1.88 10.25 16.07
CA SER A 25 -2.22 10.09 14.65
C SER A 25 -2.15 11.41 13.87
N HIS A 26 -2.46 12.54 14.51
CA HIS A 26 -2.39 13.89 13.92
C HIS A 26 -0.97 14.30 13.47
N ASN A 27 0.07 13.65 13.99
CA ASN A 27 1.44 13.92 13.55
C ASN A 27 1.77 13.32 12.18
N ALA A 28 1.00 12.34 11.69
CA ALA A 28 1.24 11.77 10.36
C ALA A 28 1.01 12.82 9.25
N PRO A 29 -0.10 13.56 9.17
CA PRO A 29 -0.25 14.66 8.23
C PRO A 29 0.83 15.74 8.34
N VAL A 30 1.25 16.10 9.57
CA VAL A 30 2.32 17.08 9.79
C VAL A 30 3.64 16.60 9.18
N ARG A 31 4.01 15.34 9.39
CA ARG A 31 5.21 14.73 8.79
C ARG A 31 5.10 14.62 7.27
N ALA A 32 3.93 14.27 6.76
CA ALA A 32 3.68 14.24 5.32
C ALA A 32 3.86 15.63 4.68
N LYS A 33 3.35 16.69 5.34
CA LYS A 33 3.55 18.08 4.92
C LYS A 33 5.04 18.46 4.90
N ALA A 34 5.80 18.07 5.93
CA ALA A 34 7.22 18.38 6.03
C ALA A 34 8.04 17.85 4.84
N ILE A 35 7.66 16.71 4.25
CA ILE A 35 8.30 16.12 3.06
C ILE A 35 7.58 16.49 1.75
N SER A 36 6.66 17.46 1.77
CA SER A 36 5.86 17.90 0.62
C SER A 36 5.10 16.75 -0.06
N ALA A 37 4.57 15.80 0.73
CA ALA A 37 3.82 14.67 0.24
C ALA A 37 2.41 15.08 -0.20
N THR A 38 1.90 14.43 -1.26
CA THR A 38 0.52 14.54 -1.76
C THR A 38 -0.27 13.24 -1.55
N ALA A 39 0.40 12.19 -1.11
CA ALA A 39 -0.17 10.94 -0.59
C ALA A 39 0.55 10.58 0.71
N MET A 40 -0.08 9.81 1.57
CA MET A 40 0.59 9.30 2.78
C MET A 40 0.06 7.93 3.18
N GLN A 41 0.90 7.19 3.88
CA GLN A 41 0.55 5.97 4.59
C GLN A 41 1.04 6.04 6.03
N MET A 42 0.35 5.38 6.94
CA MET A 42 0.73 5.29 8.35
C MET A 42 0.26 3.96 8.94
N PHE A 43 0.77 3.60 10.11
CA PHE A 43 0.06 2.63 10.95
C PHE A 43 -1.02 3.35 11.76
N THR A 44 -2.13 2.68 12.08
CA THR A 44 -3.15 3.25 12.97
C THR A 44 -2.90 2.92 14.43
N LYS A 45 -1.96 2.01 14.71
CA LYS A 45 -1.50 1.57 16.03
C LYS A 45 -0.03 1.15 15.99
N MET A 46 0.49 0.63 17.08
CA MET A 46 1.83 0.00 17.08
C MET A 46 1.78 -1.32 16.29
N ALA A 47 2.48 -1.38 15.16
CA ALA A 47 2.43 -2.48 14.19
C ALA A 47 2.87 -3.86 14.74
N ASN A 48 3.61 -3.88 15.85
CA ASN A 48 4.13 -5.10 16.48
C ASN A 48 3.37 -5.49 17.77
N ARG A 49 2.19 -4.92 18.03
CA ARG A 49 1.36 -5.22 19.20
C ARG A 49 -0.06 -5.55 18.80
N TRP A 50 -0.65 -6.52 19.50
CA TRP A 50 -2.07 -6.84 19.37
C TRP A 50 -2.98 -5.83 20.07
N ALA A 51 -2.49 -5.24 21.18
CA ALA A 51 -3.26 -4.28 21.94
C ALA A 51 -3.54 -3.02 21.12
N GLU A 52 -4.78 -2.64 21.12
CA GLU A 52 -5.28 -1.47 20.42
C GLU A 52 -6.44 -0.84 21.18
N ARG A 53 -6.66 0.44 20.95
CA ARG A 53 -7.79 1.19 21.47
C ARG A 53 -8.63 1.74 20.32
N ALA A 54 -9.86 2.11 20.61
CA ALA A 54 -10.66 2.87 19.65
C ALA A 54 -9.99 4.22 19.32
N CYS A 55 -10.34 4.78 18.18
CA CYS A 55 -9.95 6.14 17.82
C CYS A 55 -10.97 7.08 18.47
N GLU A 56 -10.54 7.83 19.48
CA GLU A 56 -11.40 8.78 20.18
C GLU A 56 -11.73 9.99 19.29
N ASP A 57 -12.88 10.62 19.54
CA ASP A 57 -13.37 11.75 18.74
C ASP A 57 -12.35 12.91 18.66
N ASP A 58 -11.66 13.20 19.76
CA ASP A 58 -10.67 14.29 19.78
C ASP A 58 -9.40 13.92 18.98
N GLU A 59 -9.00 12.65 18.98
CA GLU A 59 -7.94 12.14 18.10
C GLU A 59 -8.33 12.30 16.63
N CYS A 60 -9.56 11.93 16.28
CA CYS A 60 -10.07 12.06 14.92
C CYS A 60 -10.15 13.53 14.48
N LYS A 61 -10.65 14.42 15.34
CA LYS A 61 -10.69 15.86 15.08
C LYS A 61 -9.29 16.44 14.85
N ALA A 62 -8.35 16.14 15.76
CA ALA A 62 -6.97 16.60 15.64
C ALA A 62 -6.32 16.13 14.33
N PHE A 63 -6.53 14.87 13.94
CA PHE A 63 -6.07 14.33 12.68
C PHE A 63 -6.64 15.08 11.47
N HIS A 64 -7.97 15.31 11.44
CA HIS A 64 -8.61 16.01 10.33
C HIS A 64 -8.18 17.47 10.21
N ILE A 65 -7.99 18.17 11.33
CA ILE A 65 -7.46 19.54 11.35
C ILE A 65 -6.06 19.56 10.74
N ALA A 66 -5.16 18.66 11.21
CA ALA A 66 -3.80 18.60 10.70
C ALA A 66 -3.76 18.22 9.20
N LEU A 67 -4.62 17.28 8.76
CA LEU A 67 -4.70 16.87 7.36
C LEU A 67 -5.16 18.02 6.46
N ALA A 68 -6.12 18.83 6.91
CA ALA A 68 -6.63 19.96 6.14
C ALA A 68 -5.58 21.05 5.86
N GLU A 69 -4.50 21.09 6.64
CA GLU A 69 -3.38 22.02 6.45
C GLU A 69 -2.29 21.49 5.48
N THR A 70 -2.56 20.37 4.80
CA THR A 70 -1.60 19.70 3.91
C THR A 70 -2.09 19.68 2.47
N GLU A 71 -1.20 19.33 1.54
CA GLU A 71 -1.53 19.02 0.14
C GLU A 71 -1.83 17.53 -0.08
N VAL A 72 -1.96 16.74 0.97
CA VAL A 72 -2.28 15.32 0.89
C VAL A 72 -3.69 15.13 0.33
N LYS A 73 -3.80 14.37 -0.73
CA LYS A 73 -5.06 14.05 -1.44
C LYS A 73 -5.45 12.58 -1.33
N GLN A 74 -4.51 11.72 -0.91
CA GLN A 74 -4.72 10.29 -0.75
C GLN A 74 -4.12 9.83 0.57
N THR A 75 -4.93 9.18 1.38
CA THR A 75 -4.54 8.69 2.70
C THR A 75 -4.70 7.18 2.79
N SER A 76 -3.75 6.51 3.44
CA SER A 76 -3.82 5.08 3.69
C SER A 76 -3.26 4.71 5.04
N ALA A 77 -3.66 3.55 5.53
CA ALA A 77 -2.97 2.84 6.59
C ALA A 77 -2.44 1.51 6.06
N HIS A 78 -1.43 0.96 6.73
CA HIS A 78 -1.02 -0.43 6.60
C HIS A 78 -1.44 -1.19 7.87
N ASP A 79 -1.83 -2.45 7.74
CA ASP A 79 -2.18 -3.28 8.88
C ASP A 79 -0.94 -3.76 9.66
N SER A 80 -1.18 -4.33 10.84
CA SER A 80 -0.13 -4.84 11.72
C SER A 80 0.54 -6.09 11.14
N TYR A 81 1.87 -6.19 11.28
CA TYR A 81 2.67 -7.37 10.92
C TYR A 81 2.24 -8.68 11.60
N LEU A 82 1.45 -8.59 12.69
CA LEU A 82 0.98 -9.76 13.44
C LEU A 82 -0.23 -10.43 12.79
N ILE A 83 -0.94 -9.72 11.93
CA ILE A 83 -2.18 -10.19 11.30
C ILE A 83 -1.86 -11.25 10.23
N ASN A 84 -2.53 -12.41 10.35
CA ASN A 84 -2.48 -13.47 9.34
C ASN A 84 -3.90 -14.03 9.12
N LEU A 85 -4.63 -13.41 8.20
CA LEU A 85 -6.01 -13.81 7.86
C LEU A 85 -6.09 -15.15 7.14
N ALA A 86 -4.96 -15.61 6.55
CA ALA A 86 -4.85 -16.90 5.86
C ALA A 86 -4.47 -18.07 6.77
N SER A 87 -4.21 -17.83 8.06
CA SER A 87 -3.74 -18.83 9.01
C SER A 87 -4.69 -20.03 9.12
N PRO A 88 -4.16 -21.29 9.11
CA PRO A 88 -4.93 -22.49 9.45
C PRO A 88 -5.17 -22.63 10.96
N ASP A 89 -4.39 -21.96 11.80
CA ASP A 89 -4.62 -21.91 13.25
C ASP A 89 -5.86 -21.08 13.56
N PRO A 90 -6.94 -21.67 14.09
CA PRO A 90 -8.19 -20.98 14.32
C PRO A 90 -8.06 -19.85 15.38
N THR A 91 -7.18 -20.01 16.36
CA THR A 91 -6.96 -19.01 17.41
C THR A 91 -6.25 -17.78 16.85
N LEU A 92 -5.17 -17.99 16.10
CA LEU A 92 -4.45 -16.91 15.45
C LEU A 92 -5.33 -16.21 14.42
N ARG A 93 -6.09 -16.98 13.63
CA ARG A 93 -7.00 -16.44 12.61
C ARG A 93 -8.10 -15.59 13.25
N ALA A 94 -8.78 -16.07 14.28
CA ALA A 94 -9.83 -15.30 14.98
C ALA A 94 -9.27 -13.99 15.57
N ARG A 95 -8.09 -14.05 16.18
CA ARG A 95 -7.41 -12.86 16.70
C ARG A 95 -7.00 -11.89 15.59
N SER A 96 -6.57 -12.42 14.45
CA SER A 96 -6.21 -11.61 13.27
C SER A 96 -7.44 -10.90 12.69
N ILE A 97 -8.58 -11.59 12.57
CA ILE A 97 -9.84 -11.00 12.10
C ILE A 97 -10.29 -9.87 13.03
N GLU A 98 -10.27 -10.11 14.35
CA GLU A 98 -10.66 -9.06 15.32
C GLU A 98 -9.74 -7.84 15.25
N SER A 99 -8.42 -8.05 15.21
CA SER A 99 -7.45 -6.95 15.09
C SER A 99 -7.63 -6.20 13.77
N PHE A 100 -7.81 -6.91 12.66
CA PHE A 100 -8.01 -6.29 11.34
C PHE A 100 -9.30 -5.48 11.27
N ALA A 101 -10.40 -5.99 11.87
CA ALA A 101 -11.66 -5.24 11.98
C ALA A 101 -11.46 -3.93 12.74
N ARG A 102 -10.76 -3.96 13.88
CA ARG A 102 -10.43 -2.76 14.66
C ARG A 102 -9.58 -1.77 13.87
N GLU A 103 -8.61 -2.24 13.08
CA GLU A 103 -7.81 -1.36 12.22
C GLU A 103 -8.67 -0.72 11.13
N LEU A 104 -9.61 -1.46 10.54
CA LEU A 104 -10.54 -0.90 9.55
C LEU A 104 -11.51 0.12 10.20
N GLU A 105 -12.00 -0.14 11.43
CA GLU A 105 -12.80 0.82 12.22
C GLU A 105 -12.02 2.13 12.45
N ARG A 106 -10.75 2.04 12.84
CA ARG A 106 -9.87 3.21 13.02
C ARG A 106 -9.65 3.96 11.69
N CYS A 107 -9.43 3.24 10.60
CA CYS A 107 -9.34 3.85 9.27
C CYS A 107 -10.64 4.58 8.90
N ALA A 108 -11.80 4.00 9.20
CA ALA A 108 -13.10 4.62 8.93
C ALA A 108 -13.32 5.88 9.79
N ALA A 109 -12.96 5.84 11.08
CA ALA A 109 -13.04 6.99 12.00
C ALA A 109 -12.13 8.15 11.54
N LEU A 110 -10.89 7.85 11.12
CA LEU A 110 -9.93 8.79 10.55
C LEU A 110 -10.26 9.18 9.10
N LYS A 111 -11.29 8.58 8.49
CA LYS A 111 -11.70 8.76 7.09
C LYS A 111 -10.55 8.52 6.09
N LEU A 112 -9.72 7.53 6.36
CA LEU A 112 -8.67 7.13 5.42
C LEU A 112 -9.30 6.43 4.20
N ASP A 113 -8.67 6.63 3.03
CA ASP A 113 -9.15 6.04 1.79
C ASP A 113 -8.90 4.54 1.74
N TYR A 114 -7.73 4.09 2.24
CA TYR A 114 -7.27 2.71 2.12
C TYR A 114 -6.73 2.13 3.44
N LEU A 115 -6.93 0.81 3.60
CA LEU A 115 -6.18 -0.05 4.50
C LEU A 115 -5.44 -1.08 3.65
N VAL A 116 -4.12 -0.99 3.58
CA VAL A 116 -3.24 -1.93 2.86
C VAL A 116 -2.96 -3.12 3.76
N SER A 117 -2.96 -4.31 3.21
CA SER A 117 -2.72 -5.55 3.96
C SER A 117 -2.02 -6.60 3.10
N HIS A 118 -1.03 -7.26 3.67
CA HIS A 118 -0.54 -8.52 3.14
C HIS A 118 -1.60 -9.61 3.31
N PRO A 119 -1.91 -10.42 2.29
CA PRO A 119 -2.93 -11.47 2.43
C PRO A 119 -2.60 -12.57 3.45
N GLY A 120 -1.37 -12.59 3.97
CA GLY A 120 -0.92 -13.51 5.01
C GLY A 120 -0.25 -14.75 4.48
N ASN A 121 -0.04 -15.71 5.39
CA ASN A 121 0.68 -16.96 5.16
C ASN A 121 -0.28 -18.14 5.29
N TYR A 122 -0.36 -18.99 4.25
CA TYR A 122 -1.28 -20.14 4.26
C TYR A 122 -0.81 -21.30 5.15
N MET A 123 0.48 -21.50 5.33
CA MET A 123 1.16 -22.45 6.23
C MET A 123 0.82 -23.95 6.03
N ASP A 124 -0.30 -24.27 5.36
CA ASP A 124 -0.76 -25.63 5.02
C ASP A 124 -0.99 -25.76 3.50
N ASP A 125 -2.25 -25.62 3.06
CA ASP A 125 -2.65 -25.64 1.68
C ASP A 125 -2.95 -24.22 1.16
N ARG A 126 -2.41 -23.89 -0.01
CA ARG A 126 -2.49 -22.56 -0.63
C ARG A 126 -3.92 -22.14 -0.95
N GLU A 127 -4.71 -23.02 -1.55
CA GLU A 127 -6.10 -22.69 -1.93
C GLU A 127 -6.97 -22.50 -0.69
N SER A 128 -6.74 -23.28 0.35
CA SER A 128 -7.38 -23.11 1.66
C SER A 128 -6.98 -21.77 2.29
N GLY A 129 -5.71 -21.35 2.17
CA GLY A 129 -5.24 -20.06 2.64
C GLY A 129 -5.89 -18.89 1.91
N ILE A 130 -6.02 -18.98 0.58
CA ILE A 130 -6.74 -17.99 -0.24
C ILE A 130 -8.21 -17.90 0.19
N ALA A 131 -8.86 -19.04 0.41
CA ALA A 131 -10.24 -19.07 0.88
C ALA A 131 -10.38 -18.41 2.25
N ARG A 132 -9.55 -18.81 3.23
CA ARG A 132 -9.56 -18.24 4.58
C ARG A 132 -9.36 -16.73 4.61
N ASN A 133 -8.42 -16.20 3.80
CA ASN A 133 -8.23 -14.76 3.70
C ASN A 133 -9.46 -14.08 3.13
N ALA A 134 -9.99 -14.54 2.01
CA ALA A 134 -11.16 -13.95 1.38
C ALA A 134 -12.39 -13.95 2.30
N ASP A 135 -12.65 -15.07 2.99
CA ASP A 135 -13.75 -15.20 3.96
C ASP A 135 -13.58 -14.20 5.11
N ALA A 136 -12.35 -14.05 5.64
CA ALA A 136 -12.04 -13.09 6.70
C ALA A 136 -12.27 -11.63 6.25
N ILE A 137 -11.87 -11.29 5.02
CA ILE A 137 -12.10 -9.95 4.44
C ILE A 137 -13.60 -9.68 4.30
N VAL A 138 -14.38 -10.67 3.84
CA VAL A 138 -15.86 -10.53 3.72
C VAL A 138 -16.47 -10.30 5.10
N GLU A 139 -16.13 -11.13 6.08
CA GLU A 139 -16.58 -10.99 7.48
C GLU A 139 -16.31 -9.59 8.04
N VAL A 140 -15.09 -9.09 7.83
CA VAL A 140 -14.71 -7.75 8.30
C VAL A 140 -15.48 -6.65 7.56
N LEU A 141 -15.69 -6.77 6.25
CA LEU A 141 -16.44 -5.78 5.47
C LEU A 141 -17.94 -5.76 5.84
N GLU A 142 -18.50 -6.88 6.28
CA GLU A 142 -19.87 -6.96 6.83
C GLU A 142 -19.97 -6.27 8.19
N ARG A 143 -18.96 -6.47 9.05
CA ARG A 143 -18.89 -5.88 10.40
C ARG A 143 -18.62 -4.37 10.37
N VAL A 144 -17.82 -3.90 9.40
CA VAL A 144 -17.33 -2.51 9.35
C VAL A 144 -17.77 -1.85 8.04
N PRO A 145 -19.00 -1.32 8.01
CA PRO A 145 -19.47 -0.57 6.84
C PRO A 145 -18.69 0.74 6.69
N GLY A 146 -18.65 1.31 5.49
CA GLY A 146 -17.99 2.58 5.25
C GLY A 146 -17.41 2.71 3.84
N LYS A 147 -16.51 3.68 3.66
CA LYS A 147 -15.91 4.00 2.36
C LYS A 147 -14.44 3.54 2.23
N THR A 148 -13.75 3.34 3.34
CA THR A 148 -12.36 2.85 3.33
C THR A 148 -12.28 1.53 2.59
N LYS A 149 -11.35 1.42 1.65
CA LYS A 149 -11.14 0.19 0.88
C LYS A 149 -9.97 -0.60 1.44
N ILE A 150 -10.07 -1.91 1.40
CA ILE A 150 -8.98 -2.82 1.71
C ILE A 150 -8.18 -3.05 0.43
N LEU A 151 -6.87 -2.87 0.48
CA LEU A 151 -5.97 -3.15 -0.64
C LEU A 151 -5.13 -4.38 -0.31
N PHE A 152 -5.32 -5.45 -1.08
CA PHE A 152 -4.40 -6.57 -1.06
C PHE A 152 -3.06 -6.14 -1.64
N GLU A 153 -1.99 -6.34 -0.89
CA GLU A 153 -0.66 -6.03 -1.36
C GLU A 153 0.01 -7.26 -1.98
N THR A 154 0.73 -7.04 -3.08
CA THR A 154 1.63 -8.06 -3.64
C THR A 154 2.76 -8.36 -2.65
N THR A 155 3.22 -9.61 -2.57
CA THR A 155 4.27 -10.04 -1.65
C THR A 155 5.48 -10.60 -2.40
N ALA A 156 6.63 -10.63 -1.73
CA ALA A 156 7.86 -11.22 -2.28
C ALA A 156 7.81 -12.76 -2.44
N GLY A 157 6.80 -13.42 -1.88
CA GLY A 157 6.67 -14.89 -1.92
C GLY A 157 7.60 -15.62 -0.97
N SER A 158 7.98 -14.99 0.14
CA SER A 158 8.76 -15.63 1.20
C SER A 158 7.94 -16.72 1.88
N GLY A 159 8.49 -17.93 2.02
CA GLY A 159 7.82 -19.03 2.69
C GLY A 159 6.46 -19.37 2.09
N THR A 160 5.39 -19.17 2.87
CA THR A 160 4.00 -19.45 2.50
C THR A 160 3.16 -18.18 2.29
N ALA A 161 3.81 -17.04 2.02
CA ALA A 161 3.11 -15.78 1.77
C ALA A 161 2.24 -15.86 0.50
N LEU A 162 0.99 -15.42 0.61
CA LEU A 162 0.04 -15.31 -0.50
C LEU A 162 0.29 -14.04 -1.33
N ALA A 163 -0.29 -14.00 -2.53
CA ALA A 163 -0.21 -12.89 -3.48
C ALA A 163 1.20 -12.57 -4.00
N SER A 164 2.05 -13.58 -4.10
CA SER A 164 3.34 -13.48 -4.77
C SER A 164 3.25 -13.56 -6.29
N THR A 165 2.12 -14.00 -6.82
CA THR A 165 1.84 -13.99 -8.26
C THR A 165 0.55 -13.23 -8.58
N PHE A 166 0.46 -12.68 -9.78
CA PHE A 166 -0.75 -11.97 -10.21
C PHE A 166 -1.96 -12.90 -10.27
N GLU A 167 -1.75 -14.18 -10.55
CA GLU A 167 -2.81 -15.20 -10.56
C GLU A 167 -3.35 -15.47 -9.14
N GLU A 168 -2.49 -15.48 -8.11
CA GLU A 168 -2.96 -15.57 -6.72
C GLU A 168 -3.74 -14.32 -6.32
N MET A 169 -3.25 -13.13 -6.69
CA MET A 169 -3.95 -11.87 -6.46
C MET A 169 -5.35 -11.87 -7.12
N ALA A 170 -5.44 -12.32 -8.37
CA ALA A 170 -6.72 -12.43 -9.07
C ALA A 170 -7.68 -13.38 -8.35
N ARG A 171 -7.20 -14.56 -7.91
CA ARG A 171 -8.02 -15.53 -7.16
C ARG A 171 -8.54 -14.98 -5.83
N LEU A 172 -7.72 -14.24 -5.08
CA LEU A 172 -8.16 -13.55 -3.86
C LEU A 172 -9.31 -12.57 -4.17
N LEU A 173 -9.12 -11.71 -5.17
CA LEU A 173 -10.12 -10.71 -5.56
C LEU A 173 -11.42 -11.33 -6.09
N ASP A 174 -11.32 -12.41 -6.86
CA ASP A 174 -12.48 -13.05 -7.47
C ASP A 174 -13.34 -13.81 -6.45
N ARG A 175 -12.76 -14.24 -5.31
CA ARG A 175 -13.51 -14.81 -4.19
C ARG A 175 -14.33 -13.75 -3.41
N ILE A 176 -14.04 -12.47 -3.58
CA ILE A 176 -14.82 -11.41 -2.93
C ILE A 176 -16.18 -11.28 -3.61
N PRO A 177 -17.30 -11.45 -2.87
CA PRO A 177 -18.66 -11.36 -3.42
C PRO A 177 -18.94 -9.99 -4.07
N LYS A 178 -19.77 -9.99 -5.10
CA LYS A 178 -20.11 -8.80 -5.90
C LYS A 178 -20.45 -7.54 -5.05
N PRO A 179 -21.23 -7.62 -3.95
CA PRO A 179 -21.54 -6.45 -3.13
C PRO A 179 -20.30 -5.75 -2.52
N PHE A 180 -19.23 -6.51 -2.25
CA PHE A 180 -18.02 -5.98 -1.61
C PHE A 180 -16.87 -5.64 -2.58
N ARG A 181 -16.98 -6.00 -3.86
CA ARG A 181 -15.90 -5.76 -4.85
C ARG A 181 -15.49 -4.31 -5.00
N SER A 182 -16.38 -3.37 -4.73
CA SER A 182 -16.07 -1.94 -4.75
C SER A 182 -15.23 -1.48 -3.54
N ARG A 183 -15.19 -2.30 -2.48
CA ARG A 183 -14.47 -2.05 -1.22
C ARG A 183 -13.08 -2.69 -1.19
N VAL A 184 -12.68 -3.42 -2.23
CA VAL A 184 -11.35 -4.03 -2.33
C VAL A 184 -10.58 -3.53 -3.56
N GLY A 185 -9.28 -3.64 -3.51
CA GLY A 185 -8.38 -3.29 -4.62
C GLY A 185 -6.98 -3.89 -4.40
N VAL A 186 -6.01 -3.38 -5.13
CA VAL A 186 -4.61 -3.86 -5.09
C VAL A 186 -3.66 -2.71 -4.78
N CYS A 187 -2.69 -2.99 -3.92
CA CYS A 187 -1.44 -2.27 -3.79
C CYS A 187 -0.33 -3.12 -4.42
N LEU A 188 0.41 -2.56 -5.39
CA LEU A 188 1.54 -3.24 -6.01
C LEU A 188 2.83 -2.67 -5.42
N ASP A 189 3.62 -3.52 -4.74
CA ASP A 189 4.95 -3.15 -4.26
C ASP A 189 6.02 -3.56 -5.28
N THR A 190 6.88 -2.62 -5.68
CA THR A 190 7.90 -2.84 -6.70
C THR A 190 9.01 -3.78 -6.23
N ALA A 191 9.42 -3.71 -4.97
CA ALA A 191 10.41 -4.64 -4.39
C ALA A 191 9.84 -6.05 -4.27
N HIS A 192 8.57 -6.17 -3.89
CA HIS A 192 7.90 -7.46 -3.75
C HIS A 192 7.75 -8.17 -5.09
N VAL A 193 7.19 -7.52 -6.11
CA VAL A 193 7.04 -8.15 -7.43
C VAL A 193 8.39 -8.49 -8.04
N PHE A 194 9.42 -7.64 -7.88
CA PHE A 194 10.78 -7.92 -8.33
C PHE A 194 11.36 -9.15 -7.62
N ALA A 195 11.24 -9.21 -6.30
CA ALA A 195 11.69 -10.36 -5.52
C ALA A 195 10.89 -11.64 -5.84
N ALA A 196 9.63 -11.52 -6.25
CA ALA A 196 8.79 -12.63 -6.71
C ALA A 196 9.15 -13.12 -8.12
N GLY A 197 9.96 -12.38 -8.90
CA GLY A 197 10.46 -12.79 -10.21
C GLY A 197 9.92 -12.00 -11.40
N TYR A 198 9.21 -10.90 -11.18
CA TYR A 198 8.76 -10.00 -12.24
C TYR A 198 9.86 -8.97 -12.57
N ASP A 199 10.46 -9.09 -13.75
CA ASP A 199 11.60 -8.27 -14.17
C ASP A 199 11.16 -6.87 -14.61
N LEU A 200 11.14 -5.94 -13.67
CA LEU A 200 10.82 -4.52 -13.93
C LEU A 200 11.91 -3.78 -14.75
N ILE A 201 13.06 -4.41 -14.97
CA ILE A 201 14.20 -3.79 -15.66
C ILE A 201 14.14 -4.11 -17.15
N SER A 202 14.20 -5.40 -17.49
CA SER A 202 14.29 -5.85 -18.89
C SER A 202 12.92 -6.15 -19.50
N ASP A 203 11.90 -6.48 -18.72
CA ASP A 203 10.57 -6.85 -19.21
C ASP A 203 9.43 -5.99 -18.61
N TYR A 204 9.68 -4.71 -18.44
CA TYR A 204 8.71 -3.79 -17.84
C TYR A 204 7.31 -3.87 -18.47
N GLU A 205 7.24 -3.82 -19.82
CA GLU A 205 5.94 -3.86 -20.53
C GLU A 205 5.26 -5.22 -20.40
N GLY A 206 6.03 -6.32 -20.45
CA GLY A 206 5.50 -7.67 -20.28
C GLY A 206 4.95 -7.89 -18.85
N VAL A 207 5.64 -7.38 -17.84
CA VAL A 207 5.16 -7.43 -16.45
C VAL A 207 3.82 -6.72 -16.30
N PHE A 208 3.70 -5.48 -16.79
CA PHE A 208 2.46 -4.73 -16.62
C PHE A 208 1.35 -5.18 -17.59
N ALA A 209 1.67 -5.71 -18.76
CA ALA A 209 0.70 -6.38 -19.61
C ALA A 209 0.09 -7.61 -18.90
N ARG A 210 0.95 -8.47 -18.32
CA ARG A 210 0.49 -9.63 -17.52
C ARG A 210 -0.33 -9.20 -16.30
N PHE A 211 0.04 -8.10 -15.64
CA PHE A 211 -0.77 -7.56 -14.54
C PHE A 211 -2.16 -7.14 -15.01
N ASP A 212 -2.27 -6.43 -16.14
CA ASP A 212 -3.56 -5.98 -16.69
C ASP A 212 -4.43 -7.16 -17.14
N ASP A 213 -3.84 -8.12 -17.84
CA ASP A 213 -4.55 -9.32 -18.32
C ASP A 213 -5.08 -10.19 -17.18
N THR A 214 -4.34 -10.26 -16.05
CA THR A 214 -4.65 -11.17 -14.94
C THR A 214 -5.48 -10.50 -13.86
N VAL A 215 -5.06 -9.30 -13.43
CA VAL A 215 -5.65 -8.55 -12.32
C VAL A 215 -6.52 -7.40 -12.82
N GLY A 216 -6.00 -6.64 -13.79
CA GLY A 216 -6.61 -5.45 -14.37
C GLY A 216 -6.22 -4.15 -13.65
N PHE A 217 -5.76 -3.14 -14.42
CA PHE A 217 -5.38 -1.82 -13.86
C PHE A 217 -6.52 -1.11 -13.13
N LYS A 218 -7.78 -1.43 -13.44
CA LYS A 218 -8.95 -0.88 -12.71
C LYS A 218 -8.98 -1.29 -11.24
N ARG A 219 -8.27 -2.35 -10.85
CA ARG A 219 -8.16 -2.82 -9.46
C ARG A 219 -6.96 -2.22 -8.74
N LEU A 220 -5.95 -1.71 -9.47
CA LEU A 220 -4.78 -1.05 -8.91
C LEU A 220 -5.16 0.32 -8.34
N ARG A 221 -4.94 0.52 -7.06
CA ARG A 221 -5.27 1.76 -6.34
C ARG A 221 -4.06 2.48 -5.80
N MET A 222 -3.02 1.73 -5.51
CA MET A 222 -1.80 2.22 -4.88
C MET A 222 -0.60 1.43 -5.35
N MET A 223 0.56 2.04 -5.35
CA MET A 223 1.85 1.39 -5.51
C MET A 223 2.74 1.76 -4.32
N HIS A 224 3.40 0.76 -3.75
CA HIS A 224 4.58 1.01 -2.95
C HIS A 224 5.79 1.06 -3.90
N LEU A 225 6.49 2.18 -3.89
CA LEU A 225 7.71 2.35 -4.66
C LEU A 225 8.91 2.11 -3.74
N ASN A 226 9.43 0.91 -3.78
CA ASN A 226 10.57 0.49 -3.00
C ASN A 226 11.61 -0.15 -3.93
N ASP A 227 12.88 0.23 -3.81
CA ASP A 227 13.96 -0.52 -4.44
C ASP A 227 14.27 -1.78 -3.63
N SER A 228 14.95 -2.75 -4.19
CA SER A 228 15.21 -4.03 -3.58
C SER A 228 16.70 -4.25 -3.29
N LYS A 229 17.05 -4.57 -2.04
CA LYS A 229 18.40 -5.09 -1.71
C LYS A 229 18.65 -6.49 -2.28
N ALA A 230 17.57 -7.23 -2.50
CA ALA A 230 17.63 -8.61 -2.93
C ALA A 230 17.52 -8.70 -4.47
N PRO A 231 18.18 -9.68 -5.10
CA PRO A 231 18.10 -9.83 -6.56
C PRO A 231 16.73 -10.32 -7.02
N LEU A 232 16.49 -10.22 -8.33
CA LEU A 232 15.30 -10.72 -9.01
C LEU A 232 15.03 -12.20 -8.65
N GLY A 233 13.79 -12.50 -8.32
CA GLY A 233 13.34 -13.86 -8.01
C GLY A 233 13.85 -14.45 -6.70
N SER A 234 14.47 -13.63 -5.84
CA SER A 234 15.07 -14.07 -4.56
C SER A 234 14.05 -14.49 -3.51
N ARG A 235 12.80 -14.08 -3.63
CA ARG A 235 11.73 -14.23 -2.63
C ARG A 235 12.08 -13.64 -1.26
N ARG A 236 12.87 -12.57 -1.25
CA ARG A 236 13.29 -11.86 -0.04
C ARG A 236 12.74 -10.45 -0.06
N ASP A 237 11.90 -10.16 0.91
CA ASP A 237 11.43 -8.81 1.18
C ASP A 237 12.52 -8.02 1.90
N ARG A 238 13.20 -7.14 1.16
CA ARG A 238 14.27 -6.27 1.67
C ARG A 238 14.30 -4.98 0.86
N HIS A 239 13.68 -3.94 1.41
CA HIS A 239 13.64 -2.63 0.78
C HIS A 239 14.99 -1.91 0.79
N GLU A 240 15.24 -1.13 -0.24
CA GLU A 240 16.38 -0.23 -0.40
C GLU A 240 15.90 1.16 -0.80
N LEU A 241 16.79 2.13 -0.71
CA LEU A 241 16.55 3.49 -1.19
C LEU A 241 16.38 3.50 -2.71
N ILE A 242 15.48 4.34 -3.20
CA ILE A 242 15.15 4.44 -4.63
C ILE A 242 16.40 4.67 -5.48
N GLY A 243 16.65 3.78 -6.44
CA GLY A 243 17.79 3.82 -7.36
C GLY A 243 19.11 3.35 -6.76
N GLU A 244 19.12 2.84 -5.51
CA GLU A 244 20.30 2.35 -4.81
C GLU A 244 20.28 0.82 -4.63
N GLY A 245 19.23 0.15 -5.10
CA GLY A 245 19.05 -1.31 -5.04
C GLY A 245 19.19 -2.01 -6.38
N ALA A 246 18.72 -3.25 -6.42
CA ALA A 246 18.82 -4.12 -7.59
C ALA A 246 17.81 -3.79 -8.70
N ILE A 247 16.72 -3.08 -8.41
CA ILE A 247 15.77 -2.59 -9.43
C ILE A 247 16.39 -1.41 -10.19
N GLY A 248 17.01 -0.48 -9.46
CA GLY A 248 17.72 0.66 -10.02
C GLY A 248 16.78 1.75 -10.58
N GLU A 249 17.40 2.85 -10.97
CA GLU A 249 16.73 4.09 -11.35
C GLU A 249 15.79 3.97 -12.57
N THR A 250 16.17 3.19 -13.56
CA THR A 250 15.47 3.12 -14.86
C THR A 250 14.03 2.68 -14.73
N ALA A 251 13.74 1.69 -13.89
CA ALA A 251 12.37 1.20 -13.65
C ALA A 251 11.51 2.29 -13.01
N PHE A 252 12.04 3.03 -12.03
CA PHE A 252 11.31 4.12 -11.37
C PHE A 252 11.05 5.29 -12.31
N ARG A 253 12.00 5.65 -13.20
CA ARG A 253 11.76 6.64 -14.26
C ARG A 253 10.60 6.24 -15.16
N ARG A 254 10.54 4.98 -15.58
CA ARG A 254 9.41 4.47 -16.37
C ARG A 254 8.10 4.57 -15.60
N ILE A 255 8.04 4.12 -14.35
CA ILE A 255 6.82 4.17 -13.52
C ILE A 255 6.33 5.62 -13.33
N MET A 256 7.23 6.57 -13.08
CA MET A 256 6.85 7.96 -12.84
C MET A 256 6.29 8.67 -14.07
N ASN A 257 6.65 8.23 -15.27
CA ASN A 257 6.18 8.77 -16.56
C ASN A 257 5.09 7.92 -17.23
N ASP A 258 4.73 6.77 -16.66
CA ASP A 258 3.75 5.87 -17.25
C ASP A 258 2.32 6.43 -17.06
N PRO A 259 1.59 6.75 -18.15
CA PRO A 259 0.25 7.31 -18.07
C PRO A 259 -0.76 6.36 -17.41
N ARG A 260 -0.52 5.03 -17.43
CA ARG A 260 -1.35 4.03 -16.74
C ARG A 260 -1.42 4.30 -15.24
N PHE A 261 -0.36 4.87 -14.65
CA PHE A 261 -0.22 5.11 -13.21
C PHE A 261 -0.36 6.59 -12.80
N SER A 262 -0.77 7.45 -13.72
CA SER A 262 -0.90 8.90 -13.45
C SER A 262 -1.88 9.25 -12.31
N ARG A 263 -2.85 8.37 -12.03
CA ARG A 263 -3.84 8.53 -10.95
C ARG A 263 -3.66 7.57 -9.79
N VAL A 264 -2.64 6.71 -9.84
CA VAL A 264 -2.34 5.74 -8.79
C VAL A 264 -1.47 6.42 -7.74
N ALA A 265 -1.87 6.34 -6.47
CA ALA A 265 -1.06 6.85 -5.38
C ALA A 265 0.23 6.03 -5.26
N LYS A 266 1.33 6.72 -5.04
CA LYS A 266 2.67 6.14 -4.90
C LYS A 266 3.22 6.49 -3.52
N VAL A 267 3.60 5.50 -2.75
CA VAL A 267 4.13 5.67 -1.39
C VAL A 267 5.43 4.89 -1.26
N ILE A 268 6.44 5.50 -0.65
CA ILE A 268 7.70 4.84 -0.33
C ILE A 268 7.69 4.28 1.09
N GLU A 269 8.29 3.11 1.27
CA GLU A 269 8.55 2.46 2.57
C GLU A 269 10.04 2.16 2.74
N THR A 270 10.86 2.97 2.11
CA THR A 270 12.32 2.84 2.10
C THR A 270 12.91 2.97 3.51
N PRO A 271 14.11 2.42 3.75
CA PRO A 271 14.83 2.59 5.02
C PRO A 271 14.93 4.05 5.42
N LYS A 272 14.67 4.36 6.69
CA LYS A 272 14.62 5.75 7.20
C LYS A 272 16.00 6.33 7.60
N LEU A 273 17.03 5.51 7.53
CA LEU A 273 18.40 5.86 7.95
C LEU A 273 18.43 6.57 9.33
N ASN A 274 19.28 7.59 9.48
CA ASN A 274 19.43 8.32 10.75
C ASN A 274 18.32 9.35 11.00
N ASP A 275 17.71 9.87 9.93
CA ASP A 275 16.59 10.82 9.99
C ASP A 275 15.55 10.53 8.93
N ALA A 276 14.34 10.22 9.39
CA ALA A 276 13.24 9.81 8.52
C ALA A 276 12.79 10.95 7.58
N GLU A 277 12.67 12.18 8.08
CA GLU A 277 12.20 13.32 7.29
C GLU A 277 13.17 13.64 6.15
N THR A 278 14.45 13.76 6.46
CA THR A 278 15.48 14.04 5.46
C THR A 278 15.59 12.91 4.43
N THR A 279 15.52 11.66 4.87
CA THR A 279 15.61 10.50 3.98
C THR A 279 14.41 10.42 3.05
N ASP A 280 13.19 10.52 3.59
CA ASP A 280 11.97 10.47 2.79
C ASP A 280 11.90 11.64 1.81
N ARG A 281 12.22 12.85 2.24
CA ARG A 281 12.29 14.03 1.36
C ARG A 281 13.25 13.80 0.19
N ARG A 282 14.45 13.32 0.45
CA ARG A 282 15.45 13.01 -0.57
C ARG A 282 14.91 11.99 -1.58
N MET A 283 14.25 10.93 -1.12
CA MET A 283 13.70 9.90 -2.01
C MET A 283 12.51 10.43 -2.84
N LEU A 284 11.63 11.21 -2.24
CA LEU A 284 10.51 11.83 -2.96
C LEU A 284 11.01 12.86 -3.99
N ASP A 285 12.03 13.64 -3.68
CA ASP A 285 12.63 14.60 -4.61
C ASP A 285 13.33 13.88 -5.77
N ARG A 286 14.00 12.75 -5.49
CA ARG A 286 14.56 11.86 -6.52
C ARG A 286 13.46 11.36 -7.46
N LEU A 287 12.34 10.84 -6.95
CA LEU A 287 11.21 10.39 -7.75
C LEU A 287 10.59 11.54 -8.57
N ARG A 288 10.44 12.73 -7.99
CA ARG A 288 9.97 13.92 -8.72
C ARG A 288 10.90 14.32 -9.86
N SER A 289 12.22 14.20 -9.68
CA SER A 289 13.21 14.51 -10.70
C SER A 289 13.17 13.57 -11.91
N TYR A 290 12.48 12.45 -11.83
CA TYR A 290 12.29 11.50 -12.93
C TYR A 290 11.15 11.88 -13.86
N ILE A 291 10.31 12.85 -13.50
CA ILE A 291 9.15 13.28 -14.30
C ILE A 291 9.63 14.18 -15.44
N GLU A 292 9.20 13.85 -16.67
CA GLU A 292 9.51 14.55 -17.91
C GLU A 292 8.38 15.52 -18.33
#